data_4cb157a76fceb41b61d001286ae6d998
#
_entry.id   4cb157a76fceb41b61d001286ae6d998
#
_cell.length_a   1.000
_cell.length_b   1.000
_cell.length_c   1.000
_cell.angle_alpha   90.00
_cell.angle_beta   90.00
_cell.angle_gamma   90.00
#
_symmetry.space_group_name_H-M   'P 1'
#
loop_
_entity.id
_entity.type
_entity.pdbx_description
1 polymer ?
#
loop_
_entity_poly.entity_id
_entity_poly.type
_entity_poly.pdbx_seq_one_letter_code
_entity_poly.pdbx_strand_id
1 'polypeptide(L)'
;ILALDYDWDTIDDYLIKRPWNNVFKFNLYSIIDSLKKRGIFGMKTIEDTFAPLFNGKDISIDITMQDFYDITKKEIHIFTTDVMRFEVVDISHKTHPEWRLMDAVYASSAIPIIFSPFIKDSKCYCDGAMLLNYPLDKCIENGAKNDEIIGLCNDMNAHDEDIFNESCSLLDYGLIIMKKLICAFLSVREHRIKNEFRITSINMSIYDIVSTTTEIDNRIRLIQEGVDVIANIFTSTDTI
;
A
#
# COMPACT_ATOMS: atom_id res chain seq x y z
N ILE A 1 3.74 3.99 -9.02
CA ILE A 1 4.92 3.60 -9.82
C ILE A 1 4.51 3.31 -11.27
N LEU A 2 3.55 2.43 -11.53
CA LEU A 2 3.14 2.05 -12.90
C LEU A 2 2.78 3.25 -13.79
N ALA A 3 2.18 4.30 -13.24
CA ALA A 3 1.81 5.50 -13.99
C ALA A 3 3.02 6.35 -14.46
N LEU A 4 4.22 6.07 -13.96
CA LEU A 4 5.46 6.73 -14.38
C LEU A 4 6.12 6.07 -15.60
N ASP A 5 5.55 4.98 -16.12
CA ASP A 5 6.02 4.27 -17.33
C ASP A 5 7.52 3.91 -17.28
N TYR A 6 8.02 3.42 -16.14
CA TYR A 6 9.33 2.79 -16.06
C TYR A 6 9.28 1.37 -16.62
N ASP A 7 10.38 0.92 -17.24
CA ASP A 7 10.56 -0.50 -17.57
C ASP A 7 10.67 -1.36 -16.30
N TRP A 8 10.35 -2.65 -16.44
CA TRP A 8 10.28 -3.57 -15.30
C TRP A 8 11.66 -3.79 -14.67
N ASP A 9 12.73 -3.85 -15.46
CA ASP A 9 14.08 -4.06 -14.94
C ASP A 9 14.50 -2.89 -14.02
N THR A 10 14.15 -1.66 -14.44
CA THR A 10 14.38 -0.45 -13.61
C THR A 10 13.56 -0.50 -12.32
N ILE A 11 12.31 -0.95 -12.37
CA ILE A 11 11.46 -1.07 -11.16
C ILE A 11 12.02 -2.14 -10.22
N ASP A 12 12.38 -3.31 -10.73
CA ASP A 12 12.95 -4.40 -9.95
C ASP A 12 14.28 -3.99 -9.29
N ASP A 13 15.16 -3.38 -10.06
CA ASP A 13 16.43 -2.84 -9.55
C ASP A 13 16.19 -1.80 -8.44
N TYR A 14 15.22 -0.93 -8.62
CA TYR A 14 14.85 0.05 -7.62
C TYR A 14 14.32 -0.60 -6.34
N LEU A 15 13.45 -1.58 -6.44
CA LEU A 15 12.87 -2.27 -5.30
C LEU A 15 13.90 -3.15 -4.56
N ILE A 16 14.78 -3.82 -5.31
CA ILE A 16 15.76 -4.78 -4.74
C ILE A 16 16.98 -4.05 -4.18
N LYS A 17 17.62 -3.18 -4.99
CA LYS A 17 18.98 -2.69 -4.72
C LYS A 17 19.02 -1.45 -3.83
N ARG A 18 17.92 -0.74 -3.69
CA ARG A 18 17.88 0.47 -2.87
C ARG A 18 18.16 0.17 -1.39
N PRO A 19 18.94 1.00 -0.70
CA PRO A 19 19.18 0.85 0.74
C PRO A 19 17.96 1.37 1.54
N TRP A 20 16.93 0.55 1.63
CA TRP A 20 15.64 0.91 2.26
C TRP A 20 15.77 1.25 3.74
N ASN A 21 16.76 0.70 4.43
CA ASN A 21 17.10 1.05 5.82
C ASN A 21 17.46 2.55 6.00
N ASN A 22 17.87 3.24 4.93
CA ASN A 22 18.06 4.70 4.96
C ASN A 22 16.75 5.48 4.84
N VAL A 23 15.71 4.86 4.30
CA VAL A 23 14.35 5.43 4.17
C VAL A 23 13.54 5.08 5.42
N PHE A 24 13.47 3.81 5.75
CA PHE A 24 12.76 3.29 6.92
C PHE A 24 13.73 3.15 8.10
N LYS A 25 14.00 4.24 8.79
CA LYS A 25 14.94 4.27 9.91
C LYS A 25 14.27 3.84 11.20
N PHE A 26 14.51 2.60 11.60
CA PHE A 26 14.13 2.10 12.91
C PHE A 26 15.23 2.41 13.94
N ASN A 27 14.90 3.20 14.96
CA ASN A 27 15.78 3.40 16.10
C ASN A 27 14.96 3.54 17.39
N LEU A 28 15.59 3.30 18.53
CA LEU A 28 14.93 3.30 19.83
C LEU A 28 14.29 4.67 20.16
N TYR A 29 14.92 5.77 19.71
CA TYR A 29 14.36 7.11 19.89
C TYR A 29 13.12 7.36 19.08
N SER A 30 13.03 6.77 17.86
CA SER A 30 11.83 6.89 17.02
C SER A 30 10.63 6.19 17.63
N ILE A 31 10.82 5.14 18.42
CA ILE A 31 9.74 4.45 19.15
C ILE A 31 9.20 5.35 20.28
N ILE A 32 10.06 6.02 21.03
CA ILE A 32 9.61 6.94 22.08
C ILE A 32 8.91 8.18 21.48
N ASP A 33 9.44 8.72 20.38
CA ASP A 33 8.85 9.83 19.65
C ASP A 33 7.52 9.44 18.95
N SER A 34 7.35 8.18 18.60
CA SER A 34 6.14 7.69 17.94
C SER A 34 4.87 7.88 18.78
N LEU A 35 4.99 7.81 20.11
CA LEU A 35 3.88 8.09 21.02
C LEU A 35 3.37 9.54 20.88
N LYS A 36 4.28 10.51 20.65
CA LYS A 36 3.91 11.92 20.43
C LYS A 36 3.44 12.15 18.99
N LYS A 37 4.08 11.50 18.01
CA LYS A 37 3.77 11.63 16.59
C LYS A 37 2.62 10.73 16.14
N ARG A 38 2.15 9.83 17.00
CA ARG A 38 1.07 8.86 16.71
C ARG A 38 1.42 7.87 15.60
N GLY A 39 2.72 7.62 15.36
CA GLY A 39 3.22 6.69 14.36
C GLY A 39 4.75 6.72 14.31
N ILE A 40 5.34 5.63 13.86
CA ILE A 40 6.81 5.45 13.74
C ILE A 40 7.35 6.30 12.58
N PHE A 41 6.66 6.25 11.44
CA PHE A 41 7.03 6.95 10.21
C PHE A 41 6.10 8.13 9.91
N GLY A 42 6.59 9.05 9.10
CA GLY A 42 5.84 10.24 8.67
C GLY A 42 5.93 10.48 7.16
N MET A 43 5.36 11.58 6.68
CA MET A 43 5.32 12.00 5.28
C MET A 43 6.67 11.88 4.58
N LYS A 44 7.75 12.30 5.25
CA LYS A 44 9.09 12.24 4.67
C LYS A 44 9.50 10.84 4.23
N THR A 45 9.06 9.78 4.91
CA THR A 45 9.36 8.41 4.51
C THR A 45 8.74 8.07 3.16
N ILE A 46 7.51 8.51 2.90
CA ILE A 46 6.85 8.33 1.60
C ILE A 46 7.50 9.22 0.53
N GLU A 47 7.78 10.48 0.83
CA GLU A 47 8.50 11.36 -0.10
C GLU A 47 9.87 10.78 -0.46
N ASP A 48 10.67 10.36 0.52
CA ASP A 48 11.96 9.71 0.28
C ASP A 48 11.80 8.40 -0.51
N THR A 49 10.69 7.67 -0.34
CA THR A 49 10.39 6.46 -1.12
C THR A 49 10.20 6.78 -2.60
N PHE A 50 9.50 7.83 -2.95
CA PHE A 50 9.11 8.08 -4.35
C PHE A 50 9.99 9.11 -5.07
N ALA A 51 10.67 10.00 -4.34
CA ALA A 51 11.46 11.08 -4.95
C ALA A 51 12.44 10.64 -6.04
N PRO A 52 13.21 9.54 -5.93
CA PRO A 52 14.10 9.14 -7.01
C PRO A 52 13.39 8.77 -8.30
N LEU A 53 12.20 8.14 -8.20
CA LEU A 53 11.39 7.77 -9.36
C LEU A 53 10.78 9.01 -10.04
N PHE A 54 10.35 9.99 -9.27
CA PHE A 54 9.83 11.26 -9.79
C PHE A 54 10.96 12.08 -10.44
N ASN A 55 12.09 12.19 -9.77
CA ASN A 55 13.27 12.89 -10.31
C ASN A 55 13.78 12.26 -11.61
N GLY A 56 13.76 10.93 -11.71
CA GLY A 56 14.18 10.22 -12.93
C GLY A 56 13.28 10.46 -14.14
N LYS A 57 12.09 11.04 -13.92
CA LYS A 57 11.15 11.46 -14.99
C LYS A 57 11.02 12.99 -15.07
N ASP A 58 11.88 13.75 -14.41
CA ASP A 58 11.82 15.21 -14.34
C ASP A 58 10.46 15.75 -13.84
N ILE A 59 9.79 14.98 -12.97
CA ILE A 59 8.50 15.32 -12.35
C ILE A 59 8.74 15.78 -10.92
N SER A 60 8.15 16.91 -10.54
CA SER A 60 8.22 17.40 -9.15
C SER A 60 7.53 16.45 -8.19
N ILE A 61 8.14 16.17 -7.04
CA ILE A 61 7.51 15.41 -5.94
C ILE A 61 6.30 16.16 -5.35
N ASP A 62 6.22 17.47 -5.54
CA ASP A 62 5.13 18.34 -5.08
C ASP A 62 3.98 18.48 -6.09
N ILE A 63 4.00 17.66 -7.16
CA ILE A 63 2.99 17.70 -8.22
C ILE A 63 1.58 17.46 -7.64
N THR A 64 0.59 18.19 -8.17
CA THR A 64 -0.82 17.99 -7.82
C THR A 64 -1.42 16.77 -8.52
N MET A 65 -2.55 16.28 -8.05
CA MET A 65 -3.31 15.21 -8.71
C MET A 65 -3.70 15.61 -10.13
N GLN A 66 -4.09 16.88 -10.34
CA GLN A 66 -4.45 17.40 -11.66
C GLN A 66 -3.26 17.46 -12.59
N ASP A 67 -2.15 18.08 -12.16
CA ASP A 67 -0.95 18.23 -13.00
C ASP A 67 -0.36 16.85 -13.35
N PHE A 68 -0.41 15.90 -12.42
CA PHE A 68 0.06 14.54 -12.69
C PHE A 68 -0.79 13.85 -13.77
N TYR A 69 -2.13 14.01 -13.70
CA TYR A 69 -3.01 13.52 -14.76
C TYR A 69 -2.72 14.23 -16.09
N ASP A 70 -2.47 15.54 -16.08
CA ASP A 70 -2.20 16.30 -17.31
C ASP A 70 -0.91 15.90 -18.01
N ILE A 71 0.11 15.51 -17.23
CA ILE A 71 1.39 15.02 -17.77
C ILE A 71 1.27 13.58 -18.25
N THR A 72 0.71 12.69 -17.42
CA THR A 72 0.74 11.24 -17.68
C THR A 72 -0.45 10.73 -18.47
N LYS A 73 -1.58 11.44 -18.46
CA LYS A 73 -2.89 11.01 -18.94
C LYS A 73 -3.39 9.70 -18.31
N LYS A 74 -2.82 9.34 -17.17
CA LYS A 74 -3.22 8.17 -16.38
C LYS A 74 -4.17 8.62 -15.27
N GLU A 75 -5.39 8.12 -15.28
CA GLU A 75 -6.34 8.35 -14.20
C GLU A 75 -5.98 7.48 -13.00
N ILE A 76 -5.75 8.11 -11.85
CA ILE A 76 -5.41 7.44 -10.61
C ILE A 76 -6.50 7.74 -9.58
N HIS A 77 -6.99 6.69 -8.93
CA HIS A 77 -7.84 6.75 -7.75
C HIS A 77 -7.10 6.19 -6.56
N ILE A 78 -6.98 6.98 -5.50
CA ILE A 78 -6.29 6.62 -4.26
C ILE A 78 -7.32 6.69 -3.14
N PHE A 79 -7.49 5.57 -2.44
CA PHE A 79 -8.50 5.47 -1.39
C PHE A 79 -7.86 5.65 -0.01
N THR A 80 -8.50 6.43 0.83
CA THR A 80 -8.13 6.64 2.24
C THR A 80 -9.37 6.61 3.11
N THR A 81 -9.20 6.45 4.41
CA THR A 81 -10.27 6.47 5.40
C THR A 81 -10.28 7.80 6.16
N ASP A 82 -11.38 8.56 6.10
CA ASP A 82 -11.63 9.66 7.04
C ASP A 82 -11.96 9.06 8.41
N VAL A 83 -11.04 9.21 9.35
CA VAL A 83 -11.13 8.60 10.69
C VAL A 83 -12.31 9.14 11.49
N MET A 84 -12.65 10.43 11.33
CA MET A 84 -13.68 11.07 12.14
C MET A 84 -15.10 10.71 11.71
N ARG A 85 -15.29 10.49 10.39
CA ARG A 85 -16.56 10.05 9.81
C ARG A 85 -16.66 8.55 9.65
N PHE A 86 -15.50 7.89 9.67
CA PHE A 86 -15.32 6.48 9.39
C PHE A 86 -15.90 6.08 8.02
N GLU A 87 -15.49 6.84 7.00
CA GLU A 87 -15.92 6.66 5.61
C GLU A 87 -14.73 6.63 4.65
N VAL A 88 -14.91 5.94 3.52
CA VAL A 88 -13.93 5.88 2.44
C VAL A 88 -13.93 7.20 1.67
N VAL A 89 -12.74 7.74 1.42
CA VAL A 89 -12.55 8.93 0.56
C VAL A 89 -11.76 8.52 -0.67
N ASP A 90 -12.33 8.77 -1.84
CA ASP A 90 -11.69 8.60 -3.15
C ASP A 90 -10.97 9.90 -3.55
N ILE A 91 -9.66 9.83 -3.67
CA ILE A 91 -8.80 10.94 -4.06
C ILE A 91 -8.33 10.72 -5.49
N SER A 92 -8.73 11.61 -6.39
CA SER A 92 -8.36 11.59 -7.81
C SER A 92 -8.24 13.03 -8.34
N HIS A 93 -7.76 13.19 -9.56
CA HIS A 93 -7.77 14.49 -10.22
C HIS A 93 -9.19 15.08 -10.39
N LYS A 94 -10.24 14.23 -10.36
CA LYS A 94 -11.65 14.65 -10.47
C LYS A 94 -12.22 15.13 -9.13
N THR A 95 -11.82 14.50 -8.03
CA THR A 95 -12.39 14.74 -6.70
C THR A 95 -11.56 15.70 -5.86
N HIS A 96 -10.22 15.64 -5.99
CA HIS A 96 -9.25 16.41 -5.22
C HIS A 96 -8.10 16.91 -6.12
N PRO A 97 -8.38 17.73 -7.16
CA PRO A 97 -7.39 18.14 -8.15
C PRO A 97 -6.17 18.86 -7.55
N GLU A 98 -6.39 19.67 -6.52
CA GLU A 98 -5.36 20.49 -5.86
C GLU A 98 -4.53 19.75 -4.79
N TRP A 99 -4.85 18.49 -4.49
CA TRP A 99 -4.04 17.74 -3.53
C TRP A 99 -2.71 17.38 -4.18
N ARG A 100 -1.63 17.50 -3.41
CA ARG A 100 -0.36 16.88 -3.82
C ARG A 100 -0.57 15.38 -3.96
N LEU A 101 -0.02 14.79 -5.01
CA LEU A 101 -0.08 13.33 -5.20
C LEU A 101 0.54 12.59 -3.99
N MET A 102 1.64 13.10 -3.42
CA MET A 102 2.26 12.50 -2.24
C MET A 102 1.41 12.61 -0.98
N ASP A 103 0.58 13.63 -0.84
CA ASP A 103 -0.40 13.74 0.25
C ASP A 103 -1.43 12.61 0.14
N ALA A 104 -1.94 12.34 -1.08
CA ALA A 104 -2.89 11.26 -1.33
C ALA A 104 -2.26 9.88 -1.07
N VAL A 105 -1.04 9.65 -1.59
CA VAL A 105 -0.30 8.40 -1.37
C VAL A 105 -0.02 8.18 0.12
N TYR A 106 0.39 9.23 0.84
CA TYR A 106 0.63 9.13 2.27
C TYR A 106 -0.66 8.81 3.04
N ALA A 107 -1.75 9.54 2.78
CA ALA A 107 -3.03 9.31 3.43
C ALA A 107 -3.52 7.86 3.25
N SER A 108 -3.34 7.31 2.03
CA SER A 108 -3.69 5.93 1.69
C SER A 108 -2.76 4.87 2.28
N SER A 109 -1.56 5.25 2.68
CA SER A 109 -0.54 4.34 3.26
C SER A 109 -0.39 4.52 4.76
N ALA A 110 -1.18 5.41 5.37
CA ALA A 110 -1.06 5.77 6.78
C ALA A 110 -1.67 4.70 7.70
N ILE A 111 -1.06 3.50 7.68
CA ILE A 111 -1.43 2.39 8.57
C ILE A 111 -1.27 2.86 10.02
N PRO A 112 -2.34 2.80 10.83
CA PRO A 112 -2.27 3.21 12.24
C PRO A 112 -1.12 2.52 12.97
N ILE A 113 -0.48 3.24 13.90
CA ILE A 113 0.68 2.79 14.66
C ILE A 113 2.00 2.83 13.85
N ILE A 114 1.97 2.38 12.60
CA ILE A 114 3.17 2.37 11.73
C ILE A 114 3.43 3.77 11.19
N PHE A 115 2.42 4.43 10.65
CA PHE A 115 2.52 5.79 10.15
C PHE A 115 1.70 6.76 11.00
N SER A 116 2.20 7.99 11.13
CA SER A 116 1.43 9.08 11.72
C SER A 116 0.17 9.34 10.88
N PRO A 117 -1.00 9.62 11.48
CA PRO A 117 -2.19 9.93 10.72
C PRO A 117 -1.98 11.20 9.88
N PHE A 118 -2.55 11.23 8.69
CA PHE A 118 -2.50 12.41 7.84
C PHE A 118 -3.59 13.40 8.24
N ILE A 119 -3.19 14.63 8.55
CA ILE A 119 -4.14 15.68 8.94
C ILE A 119 -4.11 16.78 7.88
N LYS A 120 -5.27 17.04 7.28
CA LYS A 120 -5.47 18.08 6.27
C LYS A 120 -6.87 18.67 6.42
N ASP A 121 -6.98 19.99 6.35
CA ASP A 121 -8.25 20.73 6.44
C ASP A 121 -9.12 20.30 7.64
N SER A 122 -8.49 20.16 8.82
CA SER A 122 -9.12 19.71 10.07
C SER A 122 -9.73 18.30 10.02
N LYS A 123 -9.43 17.50 8.99
CA LYS A 123 -9.77 16.09 8.90
C LYS A 123 -8.56 15.21 9.18
N CYS A 124 -8.82 14.01 9.67
CA CYS A 124 -7.81 13.02 9.98
C CYS A 124 -8.00 11.81 9.08
N TYR A 125 -6.95 11.44 8.35
CA TYR A 125 -6.98 10.33 7.40
C TYR A 125 -6.00 9.24 7.83
N CYS A 126 -6.39 8.00 7.57
CA CYS A 126 -5.54 6.82 7.70
C CYS A 126 -5.71 5.90 6.49
N ASP A 127 -4.97 4.78 6.49
CA ASP A 127 -4.95 3.81 5.39
C ASP A 127 -6.35 3.44 4.90
N GLY A 128 -6.52 3.44 3.59
CA GLY A 128 -7.78 3.08 2.94
C GLY A 128 -8.17 1.63 3.18
N ALA A 129 -7.21 0.74 3.40
CA ALA A 129 -7.45 -0.67 3.69
C ALA A 129 -8.23 -0.91 4.99
N MET A 130 -8.35 0.10 5.86
CA MET A 130 -9.23 0.02 7.04
C MET A 130 -10.69 -0.25 6.66
N LEU A 131 -11.17 0.31 5.55
CA LEU A 131 -12.55 0.17 5.07
C LEU A 131 -12.66 -0.39 3.65
N LEU A 132 -11.64 -0.20 2.82
CA LEU A 132 -11.65 -0.59 1.41
C LEU A 132 -10.25 -1.06 0.96
N ASN A 133 -9.92 -2.30 1.27
CA ASN A 133 -8.63 -2.88 0.90
C ASN A 133 -8.50 -3.22 -0.60
N TYR A 134 -9.62 -3.52 -1.24
CA TYR A 134 -9.66 -3.88 -2.67
C TYR A 134 -10.82 -3.15 -3.34
N PRO A 135 -10.56 -2.07 -4.09
CA PRO A 135 -11.58 -1.15 -4.59
C PRO A 135 -12.24 -1.63 -5.89
N LEU A 136 -12.51 -2.93 -6.06
CA LEU A 136 -13.10 -3.49 -7.27
C LEU A 136 -14.46 -2.86 -7.59
N ASP A 137 -15.34 -2.74 -6.58
CA ASP A 137 -16.67 -2.18 -6.78
C ASP A 137 -16.59 -0.72 -7.25
N LYS A 138 -15.63 0.05 -6.72
CA LYS A 138 -15.39 1.43 -7.17
C LYS A 138 -14.89 1.49 -8.61
N CYS A 139 -14.08 0.54 -9.03
CA CYS A 139 -13.61 0.43 -10.41
C CYS A 139 -14.79 0.16 -11.37
N ILE A 140 -15.68 -0.77 -10.99
CA ILE A 140 -16.90 -1.10 -11.76
C ILE A 140 -17.89 0.08 -11.77
N GLU A 141 -18.13 0.73 -10.63
CA GLU A 141 -18.97 1.93 -10.52
C GLU A 141 -18.48 3.07 -11.44
N ASN A 142 -17.16 3.19 -11.62
CA ASN A 142 -16.54 4.14 -12.53
C ASN A 142 -16.55 3.71 -14.01
N GLY A 143 -17.23 2.60 -14.34
CA GLY A 143 -17.53 2.18 -15.70
C GLY A 143 -16.57 1.16 -16.31
N ALA A 144 -15.61 0.63 -15.53
CA ALA A 144 -14.74 -0.45 -16.01
C ALA A 144 -15.53 -1.76 -16.13
N LYS A 145 -15.28 -2.51 -17.21
CA LYS A 145 -15.92 -3.80 -17.42
C LYS A 145 -15.09 -4.91 -16.76
N ASN A 146 -15.75 -5.95 -16.26
CA ASN A 146 -15.12 -7.04 -15.51
C ASN A 146 -14.00 -7.75 -16.30
N ASP A 147 -14.08 -7.80 -17.62
CA ASP A 147 -13.10 -8.41 -18.52
C ASP A 147 -11.91 -7.48 -18.84
N GLU A 148 -12.06 -6.19 -18.58
CA GLU A 148 -11.02 -5.17 -18.78
C GLU A 148 -10.22 -4.88 -17.49
N ILE A 149 -10.63 -5.43 -16.33
CA ILE A 149 -9.99 -5.20 -15.04
C ILE A 149 -8.94 -6.28 -14.77
N ILE A 150 -7.75 -5.87 -14.35
CA ILE A 150 -6.75 -6.72 -13.72
C ILE A 150 -6.79 -6.42 -12.22
N GLY A 151 -7.17 -7.41 -11.43
CA GLY A 151 -7.25 -7.31 -9.98
C GLY A 151 -6.06 -7.97 -9.30
N LEU A 152 -5.31 -7.21 -8.49
CA LEU A 152 -4.26 -7.72 -7.62
C LEU A 152 -4.75 -7.65 -6.18
N CYS A 153 -4.90 -8.79 -5.55
CA CYS A 153 -5.49 -8.89 -4.24
C CYS A 153 -4.59 -9.65 -3.28
N ASN A 154 -4.42 -9.11 -2.09
CA ASN A 154 -3.77 -9.83 -1.01
C ASN A 154 -4.81 -10.62 -0.21
N ASP A 155 -4.63 -11.95 -0.10
CA ASP A 155 -5.46 -12.79 0.75
C ASP A 155 -4.95 -12.77 2.19
N MET A 156 -5.49 -11.87 2.97
CA MET A 156 -5.11 -11.68 4.38
C MET A 156 -5.58 -12.83 5.30
N ASN A 157 -6.48 -13.71 4.82
CA ASN A 157 -7.03 -14.81 5.61
C ASN A 157 -6.26 -16.13 5.46
N ALA A 158 -5.34 -16.21 4.50
CA ALA A 158 -4.65 -17.47 4.17
C ALA A 158 -3.65 -17.93 5.25
N HIS A 159 -3.27 -17.08 6.18
CA HIS A 159 -2.42 -17.41 7.32
C HIS A 159 -3.14 -17.13 8.64
N ASP A 160 -3.90 -18.10 9.11
CA ASP A 160 -4.57 -18.05 10.42
C ASP A 160 -3.61 -18.30 11.60
N GLU A 161 -2.31 -18.44 11.31
CA GLU A 161 -1.27 -18.69 12.31
C GLU A 161 -0.56 -17.39 12.76
N ASP A 162 -1.32 -16.31 13.02
CA ASP A 162 -0.76 -15.23 13.82
C ASP A 162 -0.49 -15.79 15.23
N ILE A 163 0.73 -16.27 15.46
CA ILE A 163 1.13 -16.82 16.75
C ILE A 163 1.31 -15.65 17.72
N PHE A 164 0.29 -15.38 18.51
CA PHE A 164 0.41 -14.51 19.65
C PHE A 164 0.97 -15.33 20.83
N ASN A 165 2.15 -14.97 21.30
CA ASN A 165 2.81 -15.63 22.42
C ASN A 165 3.36 -14.58 23.41
N GLU A 166 3.91 -15.04 24.53
CA GLU A 166 4.41 -14.17 25.60
C GLU A 166 5.59 -13.26 25.18
N SER A 167 6.22 -13.51 24.03
CA SER A 167 7.29 -12.66 23.49
C SER A 167 6.78 -11.50 22.61
N CYS A 168 5.49 -11.48 22.25
CA CYS A 168 4.91 -10.43 21.43
C CYS A 168 4.90 -9.09 22.14
N SER A 169 5.32 -8.05 21.45
CA SER A 169 5.30 -6.68 21.97
C SER A 169 3.87 -6.10 21.96
N LEU A 170 3.68 -5.00 22.71
CA LEU A 170 2.42 -4.23 22.65
C LEU A 170 2.10 -3.78 21.21
N LEU A 171 3.12 -3.52 20.41
CA LEU A 171 2.97 -3.09 19.03
C LEU A 171 2.49 -4.25 18.15
N ASP A 172 3.06 -5.44 18.31
CA ASP A 172 2.61 -6.66 17.62
C ASP A 172 1.15 -6.96 17.97
N TYR A 173 0.78 -6.87 19.26
CA TYR A 173 -0.61 -7.02 19.70
C TYR A 173 -1.54 -6.05 18.99
N GLY A 174 -1.18 -4.76 18.94
CA GLY A 174 -1.99 -3.73 18.27
C GLY A 174 -2.15 -4.00 16.77
N LEU A 175 -1.09 -4.42 16.08
CA LEU A 175 -1.12 -4.76 14.66
C LEU A 175 -1.96 -6.01 14.39
N ILE A 176 -1.85 -7.06 15.23
CA ILE A 176 -2.67 -8.27 15.10
C ILE A 176 -4.15 -7.94 15.25
N ILE A 177 -4.53 -7.18 16.29
CA ILE A 177 -5.93 -6.78 16.48
C ILE A 177 -6.42 -5.96 15.30
N MET A 178 -5.64 -4.99 14.82
CA MET A 178 -6.00 -4.18 13.67
C MET A 178 -6.20 -5.04 12.42
N LYS A 179 -5.29 -5.97 12.12
CA LYS A 179 -5.41 -6.93 11.01
C LYS A 179 -6.71 -7.74 11.12
N LYS A 180 -6.99 -8.32 12.30
CA LYS A 180 -8.21 -9.11 12.52
C LYS A 180 -9.49 -8.28 12.34
N LEU A 181 -9.50 -7.02 12.79
CA LEU A 181 -10.62 -6.11 12.57
C LEU A 181 -10.81 -5.80 11.08
N ILE A 182 -9.74 -5.45 10.36
CA ILE A 182 -9.79 -5.22 8.92
C ILE A 182 -10.33 -6.47 8.20
N CYS A 183 -9.80 -7.66 8.51
CA CYS A 183 -10.30 -8.91 7.93
C CYS A 183 -11.78 -9.15 8.22
N ALA A 184 -12.24 -8.88 9.43
CA ALA A 184 -13.64 -9.05 9.81
C ALA A 184 -14.57 -8.08 9.06
N PHE A 185 -14.16 -6.84 8.81
CA PHE A 185 -14.93 -5.87 8.04
C PHE A 185 -14.92 -6.17 6.52
N LEU A 186 -13.84 -6.73 6.01
CA LEU A 186 -13.63 -6.95 4.56
C LEU A 186 -13.95 -8.37 4.09
N SER A 187 -14.45 -9.24 4.97
CA SER A 187 -14.62 -10.67 4.70
C SER A 187 -15.70 -11.04 3.68
N VAL A 188 -16.54 -10.08 3.25
CA VAL A 188 -17.63 -10.35 2.30
C VAL A 188 -17.33 -9.70 0.96
N ARG A 189 -16.90 -10.49 -0.01
CA ARG A 189 -16.82 -10.07 -1.41
C ARG A 189 -17.85 -10.80 -2.24
N GLU A 190 -18.74 -10.04 -2.83
CA GLU A 190 -19.78 -10.57 -3.74
C GLU A 190 -19.26 -10.72 -5.18
N HIS A 191 -18.29 -9.89 -5.59
CA HIS A 191 -17.81 -9.86 -6.97
C HIS A 191 -16.44 -10.50 -7.15
N ARG A 192 -16.32 -11.32 -8.19
CA ARG A 192 -15.06 -11.85 -8.72
C ARG A 192 -14.94 -11.46 -10.19
N ILE A 193 -13.74 -11.12 -10.61
CA ILE A 193 -13.41 -10.85 -12.01
C ILE A 193 -12.53 -11.97 -12.56
N LYS A 194 -12.54 -12.15 -13.90
CA LYS A 194 -11.79 -13.21 -14.56
C LYS A 194 -10.27 -13.09 -14.33
N ASN A 195 -9.76 -11.86 -14.34
CA ASN A 195 -8.33 -11.58 -14.22
C ASN A 195 -7.97 -11.12 -12.80
N GLU A 196 -8.42 -11.85 -11.78
CA GLU A 196 -8.10 -11.58 -10.38
C GLU A 196 -6.96 -12.50 -9.92
N PHE A 197 -5.86 -11.88 -9.51
CA PHE A 197 -4.69 -12.57 -8.99
C PHE A 197 -4.62 -12.37 -7.47
N ARG A 198 -4.69 -13.48 -6.73
CA ARG A 198 -4.62 -13.48 -5.26
C ARG A 198 -3.24 -13.91 -4.83
N ILE A 199 -2.60 -13.07 -4.05
CA ILE A 199 -1.29 -13.33 -3.47
C ILE A 199 -1.49 -13.49 -1.97
N THR A 200 -0.99 -14.58 -1.44
CA THR A 200 -0.93 -14.80 0.00
C THR A 200 0.34 -14.12 0.49
N SER A 201 0.22 -12.95 1.07
CA SER A 201 1.39 -12.22 1.52
C SER A 201 1.63 -12.35 3.02
N ILE A 202 2.83 -12.05 3.35
CA ILE A 202 3.61 -12.01 4.56
C ILE A 202 2.79 -11.61 5.79
N ASN A 203 3.08 -12.27 6.90
CA ASN A 203 2.77 -11.77 8.23
C ASN A 203 3.27 -10.34 8.39
N MET A 204 2.40 -9.42 8.78
CA MET A 204 2.76 -8.02 9.02
C MET A 204 3.41 -7.83 10.40
N SER A 205 4.35 -8.70 10.78
CA SER A 205 5.13 -8.46 11.97
C SER A 205 6.12 -7.33 11.74
N ILE A 206 6.50 -6.62 12.79
CA ILE A 206 7.55 -5.59 12.70
C ILE A 206 8.87 -6.21 12.25
N TYR A 207 9.13 -7.44 12.64
CA TYR A 207 10.32 -8.16 12.19
C TYR A 207 10.34 -8.32 10.67
N ASP A 208 9.22 -8.71 10.04
CA ASP A 208 9.14 -8.87 8.58
C ASP A 208 9.31 -7.53 7.87
N ILE A 209 8.71 -6.46 8.39
CA ILE A 209 8.90 -5.11 7.85
C ILE A 209 10.38 -4.71 7.92
N VAL A 210 11.02 -4.88 9.07
CA VAL A 210 12.42 -4.53 9.25
C VAL A 210 13.33 -5.40 8.36
N SER A 211 13.11 -6.71 8.32
CA SER A 211 13.92 -7.62 7.51
C SER A 211 13.81 -7.31 6.02
N THR A 212 12.62 -6.99 5.53
CA THR A 212 12.43 -6.55 4.13
C THR A 212 13.20 -5.27 3.82
N THR A 213 13.30 -4.33 4.77
CA THR A 213 14.06 -3.08 4.55
C THR A 213 15.58 -3.29 4.65
N THR A 214 16.05 -4.26 5.40
CA THR A 214 17.48 -4.49 5.66
C THR A 214 18.10 -5.54 4.75
N GLU A 215 17.35 -6.56 4.34
CA GLU A 215 17.84 -7.76 3.66
C GLU A 215 17.42 -7.79 2.18
N ILE A 216 18.40 -7.81 1.28
CA ILE A 216 18.17 -7.90 -0.16
C ILE A 216 17.48 -9.21 -0.54
N ASP A 217 17.90 -10.32 0.07
CA ASP A 217 17.39 -11.66 -0.25
C ASP A 217 15.89 -11.77 0.02
N ASN A 218 15.39 -11.12 1.08
CA ASN A 218 13.95 -11.06 1.35
C ASN A 218 13.19 -10.33 0.26
N ARG A 219 13.74 -9.23 -0.29
CA ARG A 219 13.11 -8.50 -1.38
C ARG A 219 13.10 -9.31 -2.67
N ILE A 220 14.19 -9.99 -3.00
CA ILE A 220 14.26 -10.90 -4.16
C ILE A 220 13.24 -12.02 -4.01
N ARG A 221 13.17 -12.65 -2.83
CA ARG A 221 12.18 -13.71 -2.54
C ARG A 221 10.74 -13.23 -2.77
N LEU A 222 10.39 -12.05 -2.29
CA LEU A 222 9.05 -11.48 -2.44
C LEU A 222 8.66 -11.24 -3.92
N ILE A 223 9.59 -10.73 -4.72
CA ILE A 223 9.37 -10.56 -6.15
C ILE A 223 9.19 -11.93 -6.82
N GLN A 224 10.04 -12.90 -6.47
CA GLN A 224 9.96 -14.25 -7.04
C GLN A 224 8.64 -14.95 -6.66
N GLU A 225 8.18 -14.83 -5.42
CA GLU A 225 6.87 -15.35 -5.00
C GLU A 225 5.72 -14.77 -5.85
N GLY A 226 5.77 -13.48 -6.16
CA GLY A 226 4.80 -12.85 -7.08
C GLY A 226 4.86 -13.43 -8.49
N VAL A 227 6.05 -13.62 -9.04
CA VAL A 227 6.27 -14.24 -10.36
C VAL A 227 5.72 -15.67 -10.37
N ASP A 228 6.00 -16.47 -9.35
CA ASP A 228 5.58 -17.88 -9.26
C ASP A 228 4.05 -18.00 -9.17
N VAL A 229 3.38 -17.11 -8.42
CA VAL A 229 1.90 -17.09 -8.36
C VAL A 229 1.31 -16.86 -9.75
N ILE A 230 1.82 -15.86 -10.47
CA ILE A 230 1.33 -15.54 -11.82
C ILE A 230 1.62 -16.69 -12.80
N ALA A 231 2.82 -17.25 -12.78
CA ALA A 231 3.21 -18.37 -13.64
C ALA A 231 2.30 -19.59 -13.43
N ASN A 232 1.99 -19.94 -12.18
CA ASN A 232 1.11 -21.06 -11.83
C ASN A 232 -0.33 -20.87 -12.32
N ILE A 233 -0.84 -19.65 -12.33
CA ILE A 233 -2.19 -19.37 -12.84
C ILE A 233 -2.26 -19.55 -14.34
N PHE A 234 -1.27 -19.06 -15.10
CA PHE A 234 -1.25 -19.22 -16.55
C PHE A 234 -1.04 -20.68 -16.99
N THR A 235 -0.21 -21.44 -16.28
CA THR A 235 0.00 -22.87 -16.59
C THR A 235 -1.21 -23.74 -16.27
N SER A 236 -2.02 -23.37 -15.27
CA SER A 236 -3.26 -24.10 -14.93
C SER A 236 -4.43 -23.80 -15.87
N THR A 237 -4.40 -22.70 -16.62
CA THR A 237 -5.44 -22.31 -17.58
C THR A 237 -5.27 -22.99 -18.95
N ASP A 238 -4.07 -23.47 -19.29
CA ASP A 238 -3.81 -24.20 -20.56
C ASP A 238 -4.21 -25.69 -20.51
N THR A 239 -4.84 -26.15 -19.43
CA THR A 239 -5.21 -27.56 -19.22
C THR A 239 -6.74 -27.81 -19.29
N ILE A 240 -7.52 -26.86 -19.86
CA ILE A 240 -8.97 -27.01 -20.05
C ILE A 240 -9.35 -26.96 -21.52
#